data_68b1f228bb7fb50b2ab4a34630058497
#
_entry.id   68b1f228bb7fb50b2ab4a34630058497
#
_cell.length_a   1.000
_cell.length_b   1.000
_cell.length_c   1.000
_cell.angle_alpha   90.00
_cell.angle_beta   90.00
_cell.angle_gamma   90.00
#
_symmetry.space_group_name_H-M   'P 1'
#
loop_
_entity.id
_entity.type
_entity.pdbx_description
1 polymer ?
#
loop_
_entity_poly.entity_id
_entity_poly.type
_entity_poly.pdbx_seq_one_letter_code
_entity_poly.pdbx_strand_id
1 'polypeptide(L)'
;VDIFEKLHNNSGPIGNPAKELKSHHYFSFPMLEGELGPRMRFMGREVLNWSLNNYLGLANHPEVRKADADAAAKWGLAYPMGARMMSGNSTQHEEFEKELAEFVGKKDAFLLNYGYQGIMSAIECICDHRDVIVYDAESHACIIDGIRLHKAKLGEYYKFNHNDMDSLEKNLKRATKLANEKGGGVLVITEGVFGMSGKVGNLKAIVELKQKYDFRLMVDDAHGFGTMGETGAGVGELLGVQKEIDLYFSTFAKSMAAIGAFIAADDPQIIMYLKYNMRSQTYAKALPMPYVEAGRKRLELLKANPDLRAKLWENVNAMQNGLRSRGFNIGTTESPVTPVFLHSEGGVPEVTRMVRDLRENMGVFCSIVVYPVVPKGQIMLRIIPTAAHTLDDVEYTLNAFTTLAEKLKNRVYQSDEVNQEVVE
;
A
#
# COMPACT_ATOMS: atom_id res chain seq x y z
N VAL A 1 0.19 1.76 38.58
CA VAL A 1 -0.12 2.72 37.49
C VAL A 1 -1.24 2.16 36.66
N ASP A 2 -2.33 2.92 36.51
CA ASP A 2 -3.45 2.55 35.68
C ASP A 2 -3.03 2.47 34.20
N ILE A 3 -3.54 1.45 33.49
CA ILE A 3 -3.19 1.23 32.08
C ILE A 3 -3.63 2.41 31.20
N PHE A 4 -4.78 3.00 31.47
CA PHE A 4 -5.31 4.13 30.69
C PHE A 4 -4.63 5.45 31.09
N GLU A 5 -4.35 5.66 32.39
CA GLU A 5 -3.69 6.88 32.89
C GLU A 5 -2.33 7.10 32.21
N LYS A 6 -1.52 6.05 32.03
CA LYS A 6 -0.25 6.18 31.33
C LYS A 6 -0.37 6.57 29.87
N LEU A 7 -1.51 6.30 29.22
CA LEU A 7 -1.74 6.65 27.81
C LEU A 7 -1.98 8.16 27.64
N HIS A 8 -2.48 8.86 28.65
CA HIS A 8 -2.65 10.32 28.58
C HIS A 8 -1.32 11.07 28.45
N ASN A 9 -0.25 10.50 28.98
CA ASN A 9 1.08 11.09 28.96
C ASN A 9 2.03 10.43 27.95
N ASN A 10 1.60 9.40 27.25
CA ASN A 10 2.43 8.62 26.35
C ASN A 10 2.18 9.02 24.89
N SER A 11 3.25 9.45 24.22
CA SER A 11 3.24 9.56 22.77
C SER A 11 3.34 8.15 22.21
N GLY A 12 2.25 7.60 21.68
CA GLY A 12 2.31 6.40 20.87
C GLY A 12 3.26 6.58 19.68
N PRO A 13 3.50 5.52 18.88
CA PRO A 13 4.42 5.60 17.74
C PRO A 13 4.05 6.66 16.69
N ILE A 14 2.79 7.10 16.65
CA ILE A 14 2.27 8.02 15.63
C ILE A 14 1.99 9.41 16.20
N GLY A 15 1.86 9.57 17.52
CA GLY A 15 1.60 10.88 18.13
C GLY A 15 0.96 10.81 19.51
N ASN A 16 0.80 11.98 20.12
CA ASN A 16 0.11 12.15 21.39
C ASN A 16 -1.24 12.81 21.13
N PRO A 17 -2.38 12.12 21.38
CA PRO A 17 -3.72 12.68 21.11
C PRO A 17 -3.96 14.03 21.82
N ALA A 18 -3.48 14.21 23.04
CA ALA A 18 -3.66 15.42 23.82
C ALA A 18 -2.92 16.64 23.23
N LYS A 19 -1.78 16.39 22.56
CA LYS A 19 -1.01 17.44 21.86
C LYS A 19 -1.51 17.70 20.45
N GLU A 20 -2.13 16.72 19.82
CA GLU A 20 -2.57 16.75 18.42
C GLU A 20 -4.03 17.19 18.25
N LEU A 21 -4.78 17.36 19.33
CA LEU A 21 -6.21 17.74 19.27
C LEU A 21 -6.47 19.02 18.47
N LYS A 22 -5.56 20.01 18.55
CA LYS A 22 -5.69 21.26 17.78
C LYS A 22 -5.46 21.10 16.27
N SER A 23 -4.70 20.08 15.87
CA SER A 23 -4.44 19.76 14.45
C SER A 23 -5.35 18.63 13.92
N HIS A 24 -6.24 18.13 14.78
CA HIS A 24 -7.18 17.07 14.42
C HIS A 24 -8.05 17.53 13.23
N HIS A 25 -8.31 16.61 12.30
CA HIS A 25 -8.93 16.89 11.01
C HIS A 25 -8.08 17.70 10.02
N TYR A 26 -7.02 18.34 10.42
CA TYR A 26 -6.16 19.05 9.50
C TYR A 26 -5.00 18.15 8.98
N PHE A 27 -4.18 17.60 9.89
CA PHE A 27 -3.08 16.71 9.56
C PHE A 27 -3.42 15.25 9.83
N SER A 28 -4.07 15.00 10.97
CA SER A 28 -4.53 13.68 11.38
C SER A 28 -6.04 13.59 11.18
N PHE A 29 -6.48 12.49 10.59
CA PHE A 29 -7.89 12.22 10.27
C PHE A 29 -8.57 13.32 9.42
N PRO A 30 -7.95 13.77 8.30
CA PRO A 30 -8.53 14.81 7.46
C PRO A 30 -9.87 14.34 6.90
N MET A 31 -10.88 15.22 6.94
CA MET A 31 -12.17 14.95 6.33
C MET A 31 -12.15 15.42 4.88
N LEU A 32 -12.09 14.47 3.96
CA LEU A 32 -12.29 14.69 2.53
C LEU A 32 -13.73 14.31 2.19
N GLU A 33 -14.49 15.24 1.64
CA GLU A 33 -15.90 15.10 1.32
C GLU A 33 -16.14 15.12 -0.20
N GLY A 34 -17.31 14.61 -0.59
CA GLY A 34 -17.74 14.52 -1.99
C GLY A 34 -17.44 13.18 -2.62
N GLU A 35 -17.49 13.14 -3.94
CA GLU A 35 -17.20 11.91 -4.70
C GLU A 35 -15.71 11.62 -4.71
N LEU A 36 -15.36 10.33 -4.61
CA LEU A 36 -13.97 9.89 -4.65
C LEU A 36 -13.36 10.17 -6.02
N GLY A 37 -12.38 11.07 -6.09
CA GLY A 37 -11.78 11.42 -7.36
C GLY A 37 -10.69 12.48 -7.22
N PRO A 38 -10.25 13.04 -8.37
CA PRO A 38 -9.25 14.11 -8.39
C PRO A 38 -9.70 15.38 -7.66
N ARG A 39 -11.00 15.66 -7.64
CA ARG A 39 -11.55 16.85 -6.98
C ARG A 39 -12.44 16.44 -5.83
N MET A 40 -12.06 16.85 -4.65
CA MET A 40 -12.80 16.61 -3.40
C MET A 40 -12.87 17.91 -2.60
N ARG A 41 -13.63 17.91 -1.51
CA ARG A 41 -13.69 19.06 -0.60
C ARG A 41 -12.91 18.76 0.67
N PHE A 42 -12.11 19.73 1.08
CA PHE A 42 -11.42 19.75 2.37
C PHE A 42 -11.76 21.05 3.08
N MET A 43 -12.36 20.97 4.28
CA MET A 43 -12.82 22.13 5.05
C MET A 43 -13.68 23.10 4.22
N GLY A 44 -14.64 22.53 3.45
CA GLY A 44 -15.57 23.29 2.61
C GLY A 44 -15.01 23.84 1.29
N ARG A 45 -13.70 23.70 1.03
CA ARG A 45 -13.03 24.17 -0.21
C ARG A 45 -12.75 23.02 -1.13
N GLU A 46 -12.86 23.23 -2.44
CA GLU A 46 -12.42 22.24 -3.42
C GLU A 46 -10.90 22.16 -3.43
N VAL A 47 -10.39 20.93 -3.44
CA VAL A 47 -8.95 20.61 -3.56
C VAL A 47 -8.71 19.60 -4.64
N LEU A 48 -7.61 19.72 -5.34
CA LEU A 48 -7.08 18.73 -6.24
C LEU A 48 -6.35 17.67 -5.42
N ASN A 49 -6.88 16.46 -5.41
CA ASN A 49 -6.51 15.41 -4.46
C ASN A 49 -5.57 14.36 -5.06
N TRP A 50 -4.37 14.27 -4.53
CA TRP A 50 -3.32 13.32 -4.90
C TRP A 50 -3.04 12.27 -3.81
N SER A 51 -3.93 12.11 -2.82
CA SER A 51 -3.67 11.23 -1.67
C SER A 51 -4.30 9.85 -1.77
N LEU A 52 -5.23 9.63 -2.70
CA LEU A 52 -5.96 8.37 -2.82
C LEU A 52 -5.22 7.36 -3.71
N ASN A 53 -5.13 6.12 -3.25
CA ASN A 53 -4.56 5.02 -4.04
C ASN A 53 -5.54 4.49 -5.13
N ASN A 54 -6.41 5.33 -5.65
CA ASN A 54 -7.38 5.00 -6.69
C ASN A 54 -6.74 5.01 -8.09
N TYR A 55 -5.66 4.28 -8.26
CA TYR A 55 -4.76 4.33 -9.43
C TYR A 55 -5.47 4.33 -10.78
N LEU A 56 -6.44 3.44 -10.96
CA LEU A 56 -7.16 3.27 -12.23
C LEU A 56 -8.46 4.10 -12.31
N GLY A 57 -8.76 4.90 -11.28
CA GLY A 57 -9.98 5.72 -11.24
C GLY A 57 -11.27 4.92 -11.04
N LEU A 58 -11.19 3.65 -10.63
CA LEU A 58 -12.34 2.75 -10.56
C LEU A 58 -13.35 3.12 -9.46
N ALA A 59 -12.98 3.91 -8.45
CA ALA A 59 -13.87 4.24 -7.33
C ALA A 59 -15.20 4.87 -7.79
N ASN A 60 -15.20 5.67 -8.85
CA ASN A 60 -16.39 6.33 -9.42
C ASN A 60 -16.68 5.90 -10.88
N HIS A 61 -16.05 4.83 -11.35
CA HIS A 61 -16.35 4.32 -12.69
C HIS A 61 -17.83 3.90 -12.79
N PRO A 62 -18.59 4.34 -13.79
CA PRO A 62 -20.04 4.09 -13.86
C PRO A 62 -20.42 2.61 -13.79
N GLU A 63 -19.71 1.74 -14.49
CA GLU A 63 -19.95 0.30 -14.46
C GLU A 63 -19.64 -0.32 -13.09
N VAL A 64 -18.60 0.20 -12.40
CA VAL A 64 -18.26 -0.24 -11.05
C VAL A 64 -19.35 0.16 -10.07
N ARG A 65 -19.80 1.43 -10.11
CA ARG A 65 -20.89 1.94 -9.25
C ARG A 65 -22.19 1.16 -9.48
N LYS A 66 -22.47 0.83 -10.74
CA LYS A 66 -23.63 -0.01 -11.08
C LYS A 66 -23.48 -1.42 -10.53
N ALA A 67 -22.34 -2.06 -10.70
CA ALA A 67 -22.10 -3.41 -10.17
C ALA A 67 -22.18 -3.47 -8.64
N ASP A 68 -21.62 -2.45 -7.95
CA ASP A 68 -21.73 -2.33 -6.49
C ASP A 68 -23.20 -2.25 -6.04
N ALA A 69 -24.01 -1.42 -6.70
CA ALA A 69 -25.43 -1.26 -6.38
C ALA A 69 -26.25 -2.51 -6.68
N ASP A 70 -26.07 -3.12 -7.84
CA ASP A 70 -26.78 -4.33 -8.27
C ASP A 70 -26.46 -5.51 -7.33
N ALA A 71 -25.19 -5.72 -6.98
CA ALA A 71 -24.76 -6.77 -6.08
C ALA A 71 -25.30 -6.56 -4.64
N ALA A 72 -25.32 -5.32 -4.17
CA ALA A 72 -25.90 -4.97 -2.87
C ALA A 72 -27.42 -5.19 -2.86
N ALA A 73 -28.12 -4.83 -3.92
CA ALA A 73 -29.56 -5.06 -4.05
C ALA A 73 -29.91 -6.56 -4.11
N LYS A 74 -29.11 -7.37 -4.81
CA LYS A 74 -29.32 -8.81 -4.96
C LYS A 74 -29.05 -9.59 -3.69
N TRP A 75 -27.95 -9.30 -2.99
CA TRP A 75 -27.43 -10.12 -1.91
C TRP A 75 -27.61 -9.50 -0.51
N GLY A 76 -27.82 -8.19 -0.43
CA GLY A 76 -27.65 -7.44 0.81
C GLY A 76 -26.18 -7.41 1.26
N LEU A 77 -25.87 -6.57 2.25
CA LEU A 77 -24.49 -6.37 2.71
C LEU A 77 -23.97 -7.48 3.64
N ALA A 78 -24.87 -8.36 4.11
CA ALA A 78 -24.53 -9.35 5.13
C ALA A 78 -24.20 -10.74 4.57
N TYR A 79 -24.64 -11.04 3.36
CA TYR A 79 -24.48 -12.38 2.77
C TYR A 79 -23.03 -12.65 2.33
N PRO A 80 -22.46 -13.85 2.60
CA PRO A 80 -22.92 -14.89 3.49
C PRO A 80 -22.55 -14.58 4.96
N MET A 81 -23.32 -15.06 5.92
CA MET A 81 -23.11 -14.73 7.34
C MET A 81 -21.96 -15.50 8.01
N GLY A 82 -21.54 -16.61 7.46
CA GLY A 82 -20.54 -17.51 8.06
C GLY A 82 -19.11 -17.27 7.58
N ALA A 83 -18.15 -17.89 8.27
CA ALA A 83 -16.79 -18.05 7.77
C ALA A 83 -16.74 -19.00 6.57
N ARG A 84 -15.73 -18.84 5.69
CA ARG A 84 -15.56 -19.69 4.49
C ARG A 84 -15.56 -21.19 4.81
N MET A 85 -14.89 -21.55 5.89
CA MET A 85 -14.79 -22.96 6.33
C MET A 85 -16.13 -23.57 6.73
N MET A 86 -17.10 -22.78 7.17
CA MET A 86 -18.36 -23.28 7.71
C MET A 86 -19.53 -23.07 6.73
N SER A 87 -20.15 -21.91 6.75
CA SER A 87 -21.37 -21.61 5.97
C SER A 87 -21.21 -20.38 5.05
N GLY A 88 -20.00 -19.84 4.95
CA GLY A 88 -19.71 -18.61 4.19
C GLY A 88 -19.07 -18.86 2.82
N ASN A 89 -18.89 -20.10 2.39
CA ASN A 89 -18.36 -20.40 1.07
C ASN A 89 -19.45 -20.31 -0.01
N SER A 90 -19.08 -19.93 -1.23
CA SER A 90 -19.98 -19.94 -2.38
C SER A 90 -19.20 -20.16 -3.69
N THR A 91 -19.93 -20.58 -4.73
CA THR A 91 -19.38 -20.72 -6.09
C THR A 91 -18.73 -19.41 -6.57
N GLN A 92 -19.35 -18.25 -6.28
CA GLN A 92 -18.82 -16.96 -6.71
C GLN A 92 -17.48 -16.62 -6.04
N HIS A 93 -17.27 -17.00 -4.78
CA HIS A 93 -15.96 -16.85 -4.13
C HIS A 93 -14.90 -17.69 -4.84
N GLU A 94 -15.21 -18.95 -5.14
CA GLU A 94 -14.26 -19.86 -5.79
C GLU A 94 -13.95 -19.46 -7.24
N GLU A 95 -14.97 -19.00 -7.98
CA GLU A 95 -14.79 -18.46 -9.32
C GLU A 95 -13.90 -17.21 -9.31
N PHE A 96 -14.11 -16.30 -8.36
CA PHE A 96 -13.28 -15.11 -8.25
C PHE A 96 -11.83 -15.44 -7.86
N GLU A 97 -11.62 -16.41 -6.95
CA GLU A 97 -10.30 -16.95 -6.62
C GLU A 97 -9.58 -17.45 -7.88
N LYS A 98 -10.29 -18.24 -8.70
CA LYS A 98 -9.75 -18.76 -9.96
C LYS A 98 -9.39 -17.63 -10.94
N GLU A 99 -10.30 -16.67 -11.14
CA GLU A 99 -10.07 -15.52 -12.03
C GLU A 99 -8.86 -14.69 -11.60
N LEU A 100 -8.68 -14.48 -10.29
CA LEU A 100 -7.53 -13.78 -9.74
C LEU A 100 -6.22 -14.55 -9.92
N ALA A 101 -6.24 -15.86 -9.65
CA ALA A 101 -5.08 -16.72 -9.87
C ALA A 101 -4.63 -16.69 -11.33
N GLU A 102 -5.56 -16.88 -12.26
CA GLU A 102 -5.31 -16.81 -13.71
C GLU A 102 -4.71 -15.44 -14.10
N PHE A 103 -5.28 -14.36 -13.57
CA PHE A 103 -4.81 -13.02 -13.91
C PHE A 103 -3.38 -12.75 -13.47
N VAL A 104 -2.98 -13.21 -12.30
CA VAL A 104 -1.60 -13.07 -11.80
C VAL A 104 -0.69 -14.23 -12.19
N GLY A 105 -1.12 -15.10 -13.10
CA GLY A 105 -0.32 -16.21 -13.63
C GLY A 105 0.02 -17.29 -12.60
N LYS A 106 -0.90 -17.55 -11.64
CA LYS A 106 -0.82 -18.58 -10.62
C LYS A 106 -1.89 -19.66 -10.83
N LYS A 107 -1.75 -20.81 -10.15
CA LYS A 107 -2.70 -21.92 -10.32
C LYS A 107 -3.90 -21.85 -9.40
N ASP A 108 -3.75 -21.31 -8.22
CA ASP A 108 -4.82 -21.20 -7.23
C ASP A 108 -4.67 -19.94 -6.38
N ALA A 109 -5.78 -19.47 -5.80
CA ALA A 109 -5.80 -18.32 -4.91
C ALA A 109 -6.80 -18.50 -3.78
N PHE A 110 -6.65 -17.67 -2.75
CA PHE A 110 -7.58 -17.55 -1.64
C PHE A 110 -7.97 -16.10 -1.40
N LEU A 111 -9.27 -15.80 -1.41
CA LEU A 111 -9.83 -14.51 -1.08
C LEU A 111 -9.74 -14.23 0.42
N LEU A 112 -9.33 -13.01 0.75
CA LEU A 112 -9.13 -12.53 2.11
C LEU A 112 -10.00 -11.30 2.36
N ASN A 113 -10.47 -11.12 3.60
CA ASN A 113 -11.34 -10.01 3.95
C ASN A 113 -10.65 -8.64 3.90
N TYR A 114 -9.40 -8.56 4.39
CA TYR A 114 -8.60 -7.33 4.44
C TYR A 114 -7.12 -7.65 4.20
N GLY A 115 -6.42 -6.74 3.51
CA GLY A 115 -5.01 -6.92 3.18
C GLY A 115 -4.12 -7.02 4.42
N TYR A 116 -4.27 -6.09 5.36
CA TYR A 116 -3.44 -6.05 6.57
C TYR A 116 -3.52 -7.36 7.39
N GLN A 117 -4.75 -7.78 7.70
CA GLN A 117 -4.98 -9.03 8.44
C GLN A 117 -4.57 -10.26 7.63
N GLY A 118 -4.79 -10.20 6.31
CA GLY A 118 -4.49 -11.30 5.41
C GLY A 118 -3.00 -11.64 5.40
N ILE A 119 -2.15 -10.69 5.10
CA ILE A 119 -0.70 -10.92 5.03
C ILE A 119 -0.11 -11.27 6.40
N MET A 120 -0.55 -10.58 7.46
CA MET A 120 -0.13 -10.88 8.82
C MET A 120 -0.46 -12.33 9.21
N SER A 121 -1.70 -12.77 8.92
CA SER A 121 -2.17 -14.11 9.23
C SER A 121 -1.56 -15.18 8.32
N ALA A 122 -1.24 -14.85 7.07
CA ALA A 122 -0.53 -15.75 6.16
C ALA A 122 0.88 -16.07 6.66
N ILE A 123 1.64 -15.06 7.05
CA ILE A 123 3.00 -15.21 7.61
C ILE A 123 2.94 -16.06 8.89
N GLU A 124 2.02 -15.74 9.79
CA GLU A 124 1.82 -16.49 11.04
C GLU A 124 1.43 -17.95 10.79
N CYS A 125 0.61 -18.20 9.76
CA CYS A 125 0.10 -19.51 9.42
C CYS A 125 1.15 -20.42 8.79
N ILE A 126 2.00 -19.87 7.89
CA ILE A 126 2.95 -20.62 7.10
C ILE A 126 4.19 -21.00 7.90
N CYS A 127 4.67 -20.12 8.77
CA CYS A 127 5.93 -20.29 9.50
C CYS A 127 5.71 -20.80 10.93
N ASP A 128 6.49 -21.80 11.32
CA ASP A 128 6.58 -22.25 12.71
C ASP A 128 7.93 -21.82 13.35
N HIS A 129 8.18 -22.25 14.61
CA HIS A 129 9.37 -21.87 15.37
C HIS A 129 10.70 -22.38 14.78
N ARG A 130 10.66 -23.30 13.85
CA ARG A 130 11.84 -23.86 13.17
C ARG A 130 12.25 -23.03 11.96
N ASP A 131 11.29 -22.31 11.36
CA ASP A 131 11.49 -21.52 10.16
C ASP A 131 12.17 -20.18 10.46
N VAL A 132 12.85 -19.64 9.47
CA VAL A 132 13.52 -18.35 9.55
C VAL A 132 12.98 -17.41 8.46
N ILE A 133 12.54 -16.24 8.88
CA ILE A 133 12.07 -15.20 7.96
C ILE A 133 13.22 -14.23 7.65
N VAL A 134 13.41 -13.90 6.36
CA VAL A 134 14.32 -12.84 5.91
C VAL A 134 13.49 -11.79 5.16
N TYR A 135 13.51 -10.52 5.62
CA TYR A 135 12.60 -9.51 5.07
C TYR A 135 13.30 -8.17 4.79
N ASP A 136 12.76 -7.41 3.81
CA ASP A 136 13.26 -6.10 3.44
C ASP A 136 12.99 -5.05 4.53
N ALA A 137 13.95 -4.17 4.78
CA ALA A 137 13.89 -3.15 5.83
C ALA A 137 12.75 -2.13 5.64
N GLU A 138 12.30 -1.88 4.41
CA GLU A 138 11.20 -0.96 4.10
C GLU A 138 9.82 -1.67 4.00
N SER A 139 9.74 -2.96 4.39
CA SER A 139 8.49 -3.72 4.36
C SER A 139 7.37 -3.06 5.16
N HIS A 140 6.16 -3.16 4.64
CA HIS A 140 4.94 -2.60 5.23
C HIS A 140 4.66 -3.12 6.65
N ALA A 141 3.99 -2.32 7.46
CA ALA A 141 3.67 -2.64 8.86
C ALA A 141 2.94 -3.99 9.04
N CYS A 142 2.10 -4.41 8.08
CA CYS A 142 1.42 -5.70 8.15
C CYS A 142 2.38 -6.90 8.07
N ILE A 143 3.47 -6.79 7.31
CA ILE A 143 4.55 -7.79 7.25
C ILE A 143 5.28 -7.82 8.59
N ILE A 144 5.63 -6.64 9.13
CA ILE A 144 6.29 -6.52 10.43
C ILE A 144 5.45 -7.14 11.55
N ASP A 145 4.14 -6.93 11.53
CA ASP A 145 3.25 -7.51 12.55
C ASP A 145 3.10 -9.04 12.37
N GLY A 146 3.10 -9.54 11.14
CA GLY A 146 3.19 -10.98 10.88
C GLY A 146 4.47 -11.61 11.44
N ILE A 147 5.62 -10.92 11.28
CA ILE A 147 6.90 -11.32 11.85
C ILE A 147 6.88 -11.28 13.39
N ARG A 148 6.21 -10.29 13.99
CA ARG A 148 6.01 -10.24 15.45
C ARG A 148 5.23 -11.44 15.98
N LEU A 149 4.21 -11.88 15.24
CA LEU A 149 3.47 -13.11 15.58
C LEU A 149 4.35 -14.36 15.43
N HIS A 150 5.17 -14.44 14.40
CA HIS A 150 6.15 -15.51 14.23
C HIS A 150 7.16 -15.54 15.39
N LYS A 151 7.67 -14.37 15.78
CA LYS A 151 8.56 -14.24 16.97
C LYS A 151 7.88 -14.69 18.24
N ALA A 152 6.58 -14.40 18.43
CA ALA A 152 5.82 -14.84 19.59
C ALA A 152 5.73 -16.38 19.71
N LYS A 153 5.92 -17.10 18.62
CA LYS A 153 6.05 -18.57 18.55
C LYS A 153 7.51 -19.05 18.64
N LEU A 154 8.44 -18.21 19.08
CA LEU A 154 9.88 -18.48 19.14
C LEU A 154 10.56 -18.65 17.77
N GLY A 155 9.95 -18.13 16.71
CA GLY A 155 10.53 -18.08 15.38
C GLY A 155 11.63 -17.02 15.26
N GLU A 156 12.56 -17.23 14.34
CA GLU A 156 13.69 -16.34 14.12
C GLU A 156 13.52 -15.55 12.82
N TYR A 157 14.14 -14.36 12.77
CA TYR A 157 14.09 -13.52 11.58
C TYR A 157 15.33 -12.65 11.42
N TYR A 158 15.62 -12.28 10.17
CA TYR A 158 16.67 -11.33 9.83
C TYR A 158 16.12 -10.26 8.91
N LYS A 159 16.54 -9.02 9.13
CA LYS A 159 16.21 -7.87 8.31
C LYS A 159 17.37 -7.57 7.38
N PHE A 160 17.16 -7.47 6.08
CA PHE A 160 18.16 -6.99 5.14
C PHE A 160 17.90 -5.52 4.76
N ASN A 161 18.97 -4.81 4.39
CA ASN A 161 18.87 -3.43 3.94
C ASN A 161 18.04 -3.37 2.65
N HIS A 162 17.26 -2.30 2.51
CA HIS A 162 16.34 -2.14 1.40
C HIS A 162 17.00 -2.32 0.03
N ASN A 163 16.50 -3.28 -0.76
CA ASN A 163 16.99 -3.67 -2.09
C ASN A 163 18.51 -3.98 -2.17
N ASP A 164 19.16 -4.26 -1.05
CA ASP A 164 20.59 -4.57 -0.95
C ASP A 164 20.81 -6.10 -0.99
N MET A 165 21.28 -6.60 -2.14
CA MET A 165 21.45 -8.02 -2.37
C MET A 165 22.62 -8.62 -1.57
N ASP A 166 23.67 -7.86 -1.28
CA ASP A 166 24.77 -8.32 -0.43
C ASP A 166 24.28 -8.52 1.01
N SER A 167 23.47 -7.57 1.50
CA SER A 167 22.80 -7.69 2.79
C SER A 167 21.84 -8.87 2.83
N LEU A 168 21.06 -9.10 1.76
CA LEU A 168 20.18 -10.25 1.64
C LEU A 168 20.96 -11.56 1.65
N GLU A 169 22.00 -11.68 0.81
CA GLU A 169 22.80 -12.92 0.71
C GLU A 169 23.49 -13.26 2.03
N LYS A 170 24.02 -12.24 2.73
CA LYS A 170 24.59 -12.41 4.08
C LYS A 170 23.56 -12.98 5.06
N ASN A 171 22.32 -12.48 5.02
CA ASN A 171 21.25 -12.96 5.90
C ASN A 171 20.72 -14.33 5.47
N LEU A 172 20.67 -14.64 4.17
CA LEU A 172 20.33 -15.97 3.67
C LEU A 172 21.31 -17.04 4.16
N LYS A 173 22.63 -16.78 4.15
CA LYS A 173 23.63 -17.70 4.71
C LYS A 173 23.35 -18.02 6.18
N ARG A 174 23.01 -17.01 6.98
CA ARG A 174 22.69 -17.19 8.40
C ARG A 174 21.37 -17.94 8.59
N ALA A 175 20.34 -17.54 7.82
CA ALA A 175 19.01 -18.13 7.88
C ALA A 175 19.01 -19.60 7.49
N THR A 176 19.66 -19.94 6.38
CA THR A 176 19.77 -21.34 5.90
C THR A 176 20.48 -22.23 6.93
N LYS A 177 21.60 -21.74 7.50
CA LYS A 177 22.29 -22.49 8.54
C LYS A 177 21.36 -22.76 9.73
N LEU A 178 20.71 -21.73 10.26
CA LEU A 178 19.83 -21.84 11.42
C LEU A 178 18.60 -22.71 11.15
N ALA A 179 17.96 -22.53 9.97
CA ALA A 179 16.82 -23.34 9.56
C ALA A 179 17.19 -24.84 9.47
N ASN A 180 18.34 -25.16 8.88
CA ASN A 180 18.83 -26.53 8.81
C ASN A 180 19.09 -27.14 10.20
N GLU A 181 19.67 -26.38 11.13
CA GLU A 181 19.88 -26.81 12.52
C GLU A 181 18.57 -27.11 13.25
N LYS A 182 17.51 -26.36 12.92
CA LYS A 182 16.17 -26.51 13.53
C LYS A 182 15.24 -27.47 12.77
N GLY A 183 15.63 -27.93 11.56
CA GLY A 183 14.78 -28.73 10.69
C GLY A 183 13.61 -27.93 10.09
N GLY A 184 13.79 -26.64 9.84
CA GLY A 184 12.84 -25.72 9.22
C GLY A 184 13.26 -25.25 7.84
N GLY A 185 12.55 -24.26 7.29
CA GLY A 185 12.82 -23.60 6.02
C GLY A 185 13.11 -22.12 6.15
N VAL A 186 13.36 -21.47 5.00
CA VAL A 186 13.57 -20.02 4.92
C VAL A 186 12.49 -19.39 4.07
N LEU A 187 11.85 -18.32 4.59
CA LEU A 187 10.91 -17.48 3.86
C LEU A 187 11.51 -16.09 3.66
N VAL A 188 11.71 -15.69 2.40
CA VAL A 188 12.07 -14.31 2.03
C VAL A 188 10.80 -13.53 1.75
N ILE A 189 10.66 -12.34 2.34
CA ILE A 189 9.50 -11.46 2.14
C ILE A 189 9.99 -10.11 1.66
N THR A 190 9.40 -9.63 0.56
CA THR A 190 9.63 -8.29 0.01
C THR A 190 8.34 -7.73 -0.61
N GLU A 191 8.39 -6.51 -1.11
CA GLU A 191 7.28 -5.89 -1.84
C GLU A 191 7.60 -5.79 -3.34
N GLY A 192 6.57 -5.81 -4.17
CA GLY A 192 6.72 -5.50 -5.59
C GLY A 192 7.00 -4.01 -5.77
N VAL A 193 6.14 -3.16 -5.19
CA VAL A 193 6.33 -1.71 -5.13
C VAL A 193 6.25 -1.24 -3.68
N PHE A 194 7.27 -0.54 -3.22
CA PHE A 194 7.30 0.05 -1.87
C PHE A 194 6.46 1.32 -1.82
N GLY A 195 5.40 1.28 -1.03
CA GLY A 195 4.33 2.28 -1.03
C GLY A 195 4.72 3.70 -0.60
N MET A 196 5.88 3.89 0.01
CA MET A 196 6.38 5.21 0.44
C MET A 196 7.40 5.78 -0.54
N SER A 197 8.39 5.00 -0.93
CA SER A 197 9.47 5.44 -1.80
C SER A 197 9.17 5.32 -3.31
N GLY A 198 8.16 4.51 -3.67
CA GLY A 198 7.83 4.21 -5.06
C GLY A 198 8.84 3.31 -5.76
N LYS A 199 9.84 2.81 -5.05
CA LYS A 199 10.84 1.91 -5.63
C LYS A 199 10.24 0.56 -5.94
N VAL A 200 10.75 -0.06 -6.98
CA VAL A 200 10.42 -1.44 -7.34
C VAL A 200 11.34 -2.40 -6.60
N GLY A 201 10.79 -3.50 -6.10
CA GLY A 201 11.56 -4.57 -5.49
C GLY A 201 12.52 -5.24 -6.49
N ASN A 202 13.75 -5.50 -6.09
CA ASN A 202 14.74 -6.12 -6.95
C ASN A 202 14.51 -7.64 -7.10
N LEU A 203 13.30 -8.00 -7.60
CA LEU A 203 12.87 -9.40 -7.64
C LEU A 203 13.76 -10.27 -8.51
N LYS A 204 14.32 -9.74 -9.61
CA LYS A 204 15.24 -10.52 -10.46
C LYS A 204 16.44 -11.01 -9.69
N ALA A 205 17.13 -10.11 -9.00
CA ALA A 205 18.31 -10.47 -8.24
C ALA A 205 17.97 -11.34 -7.01
N ILE A 206 16.80 -11.16 -6.40
CA ILE A 206 16.34 -12.07 -5.35
C ILE A 206 16.13 -13.49 -5.90
N VAL A 207 15.50 -13.61 -7.06
CA VAL A 207 15.26 -14.91 -7.73
C VAL A 207 16.58 -15.59 -8.13
N GLU A 208 17.59 -14.84 -8.59
CA GLU A 208 18.92 -15.38 -8.89
C GLU A 208 19.56 -16.07 -7.66
N LEU A 209 19.30 -15.58 -6.46
CA LEU A 209 19.79 -16.20 -5.22
C LEU A 209 19.14 -17.56 -4.92
N LYS A 210 17.98 -17.89 -5.52
CA LYS A 210 17.40 -19.25 -5.42
C LYS A 210 18.30 -20.33 -6.04
N GLN A 211 19.22 -19.98 -6.92
CA GLN A 211 20.21 -20.90 -7.46
C GLN A 211 21.27 -21.32 -6.43
N LYS A 212 21.45 -20.52 -5.38
CA LYS A 212 22.46 -20.73 -4.34
C LYS A 212 21.88 -21.15 -2.99
N TYR A 213 20.64 -20.72 -2.72
CA TYR A 213 19.96 -20.90 -1.43
C TYR A 213 18.57 -21.45 -1.64
N ASP A 214 18.17 -22.43 -0.83
CA ASP A 214 16.80 -22.91 -0.80
C ASP A 214 15.95 -22.01 0.09
N PHE A 215 15.03 -21.25 -0.51
CA PHE A 215 14.05 -20.42 0.19
C PHE A 215 12.78 -20.26 -0.63
N ARG A 216 11.68 -19.97 0.05
CA ARG A 216 10.44 -19.53 -0.58
C ARG A 216 10.35 -18.02 -0.61
N LEU A 217 9.80 -17.48 -1.69
CA LEU A 217 9.65 -16.04 -1.91
C LEU A 217 8.20 -15.64 -1.82
N MET A 218 7.88 -14.76 -0.86
CA MET A 218 6.59 -14.07 -0.73
C MET A 218 6.74 -12.61 -1.18
N VAL A 219 5.86 -12.17 -2.08
CA VAL A 219 5.84 -10.78 -2.58
C VAL A 219 4.50 -10.15 -2.26
N ASP A 220 4.54 -9.04 -1.51
CA ASP A 220 3.41 -8.11 -1.37
C ASP A 220 3.42 -7.14 -2.55
N ASP A 221 2.52 -7.34 -3.49
CA ASP A 221 2.40 -6.52 -4.69
C ASP A 221 1.16 -5.60 -4.65
N ALA A 222 0.81 -5.13 -3.46
CA ALA A 222 -0.35 -4.29 -3.23
C ALA A 222 -0.37 -2.99 -4.05
N HIS A 223 0.78 -2.43 -4.39
CA HIS A 223 0.92 -1.24 -5.24
C HIS A 223 1.23 -1.57 -6.70
N GLY A 224 1.70 -2.78 -7.00
CA GLY A 224 2.00 -3.21 -8.37
C GLY A 224 0.80 -3.83 -9.09
N PHE A 225 -0.06 -4.56 -8.37
CA PHE A 225 -1.27 -5.15 -8.93
C PHE A 225 -2.18 -4.08 -9.57
N GLY A 226 -2.54 -4.30 -10.82
CA GLY A 226 -3.33 -3.38 -11.66
C GLY A 226 -2.54 -2.21 -12.25
N THR A 227 -1.33 -1.94 -11.79
CA THR A 227 -0.55 -0.76 -12.18
C THR A 227 0.73 -1.09 -12.95
N MET A 228 1.38 -2.19 -12.62
CA MET A 228 2.67 -2.61 -13.16
C MET A 228 2.52 -3.83 -14.06
N GLY A 229 3.42 -3.96 -15.03
CA GLY A 229 3.38 -5.04 -16.03
C GLY A 229 2.52 -4.71 -17.25
N GLU A 230 2.65 -5.52 -18.27
CA GLU A 230 1.95 -5.34 -19.55
C GLU A 230 0.43 -5.50 -19.38
N THR A 231 0.00 -6.51 -18.64
CA THR A 231 -1.42 -6.77 -18.38
C THR A 231 -1.92 -6.12 -17.08
N GLY A 232 -1.00 -5.68 -16.21
CA GLY A 232 -1.30 -5.21 -14.86
C GLY A 232 -1.23 -6.32 -13.82
N ALA A 233 -0.64 -7.46 -14.13
CA ALA A 233 -0.48 -8.57 -13.18
C ALA A 233 0.59 -8.29 -12.10
N GLY A 234 1.30 -7.17 -12.20
CA GLY A 234 2.19 -6.68 -11.15
C GLY A 234 3.67 -6.72 -11.50
N VAL A 235 4.50 -6.55 -10.47
CA VAL A 235 5.96 -6.43 -10.65
C VAL A 235 6.60 -7.73 -11.09
N GLY A 236 6.09 -8.87 -10.67
CA GLY A 236 6.57 -10.17 -11.14
C GLY A 236 6.45 -10.33 -12.65
N GLU A 237 5.32 -9.87 -13.24
CA GLU A 237 5.11 -9.81 -14.69
C GLU A 237 6.08 -8.81 -15.33
N LEU A 238 6.16 -7.58 -14.81
CA LEU A 238 7.04 -6.54 -15.32
C LEU A 238 8.49 -7.01 -15.45
N LEU A 239 8.97 -7.75 -14.47
CA LEU A 239 10.35 -8.23 -14.42
C LEU A 239 10.56 -9.62 -15.03
N GLY A 240 9.49 -10.29 -15.49
CA GLY A 240 9.54 -11.62 -16.08
C GLY A 240 9.88 -12.74 -15.08
N VAL A 241 9.58 -12.55 -13.80
CA VAL A 241 9.87 -13.50 -12.71
C VAL A 241 8.63 -13.98 -11.96
N GLN A 242 7.45 -13.81 -12.53
CA GLN A 242 6.17 -14.13 -11.87
C GLN A 242 6.09 -15.60 -11.41
N LYS A 243 6.67 -16.51 -12.17
CA LYS A 243 6.68 -17.95 -11.86
C LYS A 243 7.56 -18.30 -10.66
N GLU A 244 8.57 -17.46 -10.39
CA GLU A 244 9.52 -17.68 -9.30
C GLU A 244 9.03 -17.16 -7.95
N ILE A 245 7.92 -16.41 -7.94
CA ILE A 245 7.24 -15.97 -6.72
C ILE A 245 6.43 -17.14 -6.20
N ASP A 246 6.76 -17.65 -5.02
CA ASP A 246 6.07 -18.80 -4.43
C ASP A 246 4.70 -18.41 -3.84
N LEU A 247 4.63 -17.22 -3.24
CA LEU A 247 3.40 -16.63 -2.67
C LEU A 247 3.24 -15.20 -3.17
N TYR A 248 2.24 -14.97 -3.99
CA TYR A 248 1.85 -13.65 -4.47
C TYR A 248 0.71 -13.13 -3.61
N PHE A 249 0.85 -11.92 -3.09
CA PHE A 249 -0.18 -11.27 -2.29
C PHE A 249 -0.55 -9.90 -2.89
N SER A 250 -1.83 -9.55 -2.86
CA SER A 250 -2.28 -8.19 -3.16
C SER A 250 -3.59 -7.85 -2.45
N THR A 251 -3.89 -6.54 -2.38
CA THR A 251 -5.12 -5.99 -1.80
C THR A 251 -5.98 -5.30 -2.85
N PHE A 252 -7.29 -5.30 -2.64
CA PHE A 252 -8.25 -4.56 -3.48
C PHE A 252 -8.38 -3.07 -3.08
N ALA A 253 -7.78 -2.66 -1.97
CA ALA A 253 -7.93 -1.32 -1.43
C ALA A 253 -7.23 -0.20 -2.24
N LYS A 254 -6.57 -0.55 -3.36
CA LYS A 254 -5.81 0.38 -4.20
C LYS A 254 -6.35 0.39 -5.63
N SER A 255 -5.69 -0.26 -6.57
CA SER A 255 -6.10 -0.26 -7.99
C SER A 255 -7.53 -0.76 -8.24
N MET A 256 -8.01 -1.69 -7.43
CA MET A 256 -9.38 -2.21 -7.51
C MET A 256 -10.43 -1.32 -6.82
N ALA A 257 -10.02 -0.31 -6.04
CA ALA A 257 -10.93 0.57 -5.29
C ALA A 257 -12.04 -0.19 -4.54
N ALA A 258 -11.69 -1.27 -3.83
CA ALA A 258 -12.61 -2.16 -3.14
C ALA A 258 -12.06 -2.62 -1.78
N ILE A 259 -12.88 -3.33 -1.03
CA ILE A 259 -12.47 -4.04 0.19
C ILE A 259 -12.14 -5.49 -0.19
N GLY A 260 -11.09 -6.04 0.40
CA GLY A 260 -10.64 -7.39 0.20
C GLY A 260 -9.16 -7.48 -0.15
N ALA A 261 -8.70 -8.70 -0.29
CA ALA A 261 -7.34 -9.04 -0.70
C ALA A 261 -7.32 -10.49 -1.22
N PHE A 262 -6.19 -10.92 -1.71
CA PHE A 262 -5.99 -12.33 -2.06
C PHE A 262 -4.52 -12.73 -1.93
N ILE A 263 -4.31 -14.02 -1.74
CA ILE A 263 -3.01 -14.67 -1.83
C ILE A 263 -3.10 -15.77 -2.88
N ALA A 264 -2.07 -15.93 -3.70
CA ALA A 264 -2.03 -16.88 -4.80
C ALA A 264 -0.71 -17.65 -4.84
N ALA A 265 -0.76 -18.90 -5.30
CA ALA A 265 0.39 -19.78 -5.42
C ALA A 265 0.22 -20.76 -6.58
N ASP A 266 1.36 -21.35 -7.03
CA ASP A 266 1.36 -22.43 -8.03
C ASP A 266 1.12 -23.82 -7.44
N ASP A 267 1.23 -23.96 -6.12
CA ASP A 267 0.90 -25.18 -5.40
C ASP A 267 -0.48 -25.05 -4.73
N PRO A 268 -1.52 -25.75 -5.26
CA PRO A 268 -2.86 -25.71 -4.68
C PRO A 268 -2.93 -26.25 -3.25
N GLN A 269 -1.98 -27.11 -2.85
CA GLN A 269 -1.94 -27.65 -1.49
C GLN A 269 -1.61 -26.54 -0.47
N ILE A 270 -0.77 -25.59 -0.85
CA ILE A 270 -0.45 -24.42 -0.01
C ILE A 270 -1.71 -23.54 0.17
N ILE A 271 -2.43 -23.29 -0.91
CA ILE A 271 -3.69 -22.53 -0.83
C ILE A 271 -4.72 -23.26 0.03
N MET A 272 -4.84 -24.56 -0.12
CA MET A 272 -5.72 -25.38 0.72
C MET A 272 -5.30 -25.33 2.19
N TYR A 273 -3.98 -25.41 2.48
CA TYR A 273 -3.46 -25.27 3.83
C TYR A 273 -3.84 -23.91 4.44
N LEU A 274 -3.70 -22.81 3.68
CA LEU A 274 -4.10 -21.47 4.10
C LEU A 274 -5.60 -21.37 4.38
N LYS A 275 -6.44 -21.96 3.51
CA LYS A 275 -7.91 -21.99 3.69
C LYS A 275 -8.33 -22.62 5.04
N TYR A 276 -7.60 -23.62 5.50
CA TYR A 276 -7.89 -24.32 6.77
C TYR A 276 -7.26 -23.66 8.00
N ASN A 277 -6.14 -22.97 7.86
CA ASN A 277 -5.29 -22.60 9.00
C ASN A 277 -5.14 -21.08 9.22
N MET A 278 -5.47 -20.22 8.24
CA MET A 278 -5.42 -18.77 8.45
C MET A 278 -6.49 -18.31 9.43
N ARG A 279 -6.07 -17.97 10.64
CA ARG A 279 -6.97 -17.59 11.74
C ARG A 279 -7.87 -16.40 11.40
N SER A 280 -7.35 -15.40 10.67
CA SER A 280 -8.11 -14.23 10.24
C SER A 280 -9.24 -14.54 9.24
N GLN A 281 -9.28 -15.75 8.68
CA GLN A 281 -10.31 -16.22 7.77
C GLN A 281 -11.17 -17.32 8.39
N THR A 282 -10.55 -18.22 9.15
CA THR A 282 -11.22 -19.33 9.79
C THR A 282 -12.19 -18.86 10.89
N TYR A 283 -11.82 -17.81 11.63
CA TYR A 283 -12.61 -17.26 12.74
C TYR A 283 -13.29 -15.92 12.41
N ALA A 284 -13.35 -15.55 11.13
CA ALA A 284 -14.01 -14.34 10.68
C ALA A 284 -15.07 -14.66 9.62
N LYS A 285 -16.06 -13.80 9.52
CA LYS A 285 -17.06 -13.84 8.45
C LYS A 285 -16.37 -13.75 7.09
N ALA A 286 -16.86 -14.50 6.10
CA ALA A 286 -16.40 -14.43 4.73
C ALA A 286 -16.60 -13.03 4.12
N LEU A 287 -15.78 -12.69 3.12
CA LEU A 287 -15.96 -11.46 2.35
C LEU A 287 -17.40 -11.40 1.81
N PRO A 288 -18.16 -10.33 2.07
CA PRO A 288 -19.55 -10.25 1.64
C PRO A 288 -19.71 -10.30 0.12
N MET A 289 -20.79 -10.93 -0.33
CA MET A 289 -21.05 -11.18 -1.75
C MET A 289 -21.04 -9.93 -2.63
N PRO A 290 -21.52 -8.75 -2.18
CA PRO A 290 -21.38 -7.53 -2.98
C PRO A 290 -19.93 -7.21 -3.33
N TYR A 291 -18.97 -7.43 -2.44
CA TYR A 291 -17.55 -7.22 -2.73
C TYR A 291 -16.97 -8.29 -3.66
N VAL A 292 -17.49 -9.51 -3.60
CA VAL A 292 -17.07 -10.61 -4.50
C VAL A 292 -17.54 -10.33 -5.93
N GLU A 293 -18.84 -10.11 -6.15
CA GLU A 293 -19.38 -9.85 -7.49
C GLU A 293 -18.87 -8.55 -8.09
N ALA A 294 -18.85 -7.49 -7.31
CA ALA A 294 -18.31 -6.21 -7.77
C ALA A 294 -16.77 -6.23 -7.93
N GLY A 295 -16.08 -7.06 -7.19
CA GLY A 295 -14.65 -7.34 -7.35
C GLY A 295 -14.37 -8.02 -8.69
N ARG A 296 -15.19 -9.00 -9.08
CA ARG A 296 -15.10 -9.66 -10.40
C ARG A 296 -15.30 -8.65 -11.54
N LYS A 297 -16.29 -7.75 -11.42
CA LYS A 297 -16.50 -6.68 -12.42
C LYS A 297 -15.30 -5.75 -12.54
N ARG A 298 -14.66 -5.41 -11.43
CA ARG A 298 -13.43 -4.59 -11.44
C ARG A 298 -12.26 -5.31 -12.13
N LEU A 299 -12.10 -6.61 -11.87
CA LEU A 299 -11.09 -7.42 -12.55
C LEU A 299 -11.38 -7.54 -14.05
N GLU A 300 -12.64 -7.72 -14.43
CA GLU A 300 -13.08 -7.69 -15.84
C GLU A 300 -12.69 -6.37 -16.53
N LEU A 301 -13.01 -5.22 -15.91
CA LEU A 301 -12.67 -3.90 -16.42
C LEU A 301 -11.16 -3.69 -16.53
N LEU A 302 -10.38 -4.16 -15.56
CA LEU A 302 -8.93 -4.08 -15.57
C LEU A 302 -8.34 -4.86 -16.74
N LYS A 303 -8.89 -6.04 -17.04
CA LYS A 303 -8.48 -6.90 -18.16
C LYS A 303 -8.92 -6.31 -19.52
N ALA A 304 -10.14 -5.78 -19.59
CA ALA A 304 -10.74 -5.30 -20.84
C ALA A 304 -10.25 -3.90 -21.23
N ASN A 305 -9.76 -3.08 -20.30
CA ASN A 305 -9.45 -1.67 -20.54
C ASN A 305 -7.97 -1.35 -20.24
N PRO A 306 -7.02 -1.76 -21.08
CA PRO A 306 -5.61 -1.39 -20.93
C PRO A 306 -5.39 0.13 -20.98
N ASP A 307 -6.32 0.89 -21.56
CA ASP A 307 -6.27 2.35 -21.63
C ASP A 307 -6.31 3.02 -20.26
N LEU A 308 -6.96 2.40 -19.26
CA LEU A 308 -6.92 2.91 -17.88
C LEU A 308 -5.49 2.92 -17.32
N ARG A 309 -4.74 1.85 -17.57
CA ARG A 309 -3.33 1.78 -17.15
C ARG A 309 -2.45 2.69 -18.00
N ALA A 310 -2.70 2.77 -19.31
CA ALA A 310 -1.99 3.71 -20.19
C ALA A 310 -2.20 5.16 -19.73
N LYS A 311 -3.43 5.54 -19.38
CA LYS A 311 -3.74 6.88 -18.86
C LYS A 311 -3.12 7.15 -17.50
N LEU A 312 -3.10 6.16 -16.61
CA LEU A 312 -2.36 6.26 -15.36
C LEU A 312 -0.89 6.62 -15.62
N TRP A 313 -0.22 5.87 -16.50
CA TRP A 313 1.20 6.07 -16.78
C TRP A 313 1.49 7.36 -17.56
N GLU A 314 0.57 7.83 -18.40
CA GLU A 314 0.65 9.17 -18.99
C GLU A 314 0.75 10.25 -17.90
N ASN A 315 -0.16 10.21 -16.92
CA ASN A 315 -0.19 11.17 -15.80
C ASN A 315 1.02 11.00 -14.87
N VAL A 316 1.46 9.76 -14.59
CA VAL A 316 2.66 9.46 -13.80
C VAL A 316 3.90 10.05 -14.47
N ASN A 317 4.08 9.78 -15.76
CA ASN A 317 5.23 10.26 -16.51
C ASN A 317 5.25 11.80 -16.62
N ALA A 318 4.10 12.43 -16.88
CA ALA A 318 3.97 13.87 -16.90
C ALA A 318 4.34 14.49 -15.53
N MET A 319 3.81 13.95 -14.43
CA MET A 319 4.10 14.42 -13.08
C MET A 319 5.58 14.25 -12.74
N GLN A 320 6.12 13.05 -12.89
CA GLN A 320 7.51 12.75 -12.49
C GLN A 320 8.54 13.51 -13.35
N ASN A 321 8.33 13.57 -14.67
CA ASN A 321 9.21 14.34 -15.56
C ASN A 321 9.10 15.84 -15.29
N GLY A 322 7.87 16.33 -15.06
CA GLY A 322 7.63 17.72 -14.69
C GLY A 322 8.28 18.13 -13.37
N LEU A 323 8.25 17.27 -12.36
CA LEU A 323 8.94 17.49 -11.09
C LEU A 323 10.48 17.49 -11.27
N ARG A 324 11.02 16.49 -11.97
CA ARG A 324 12.48 16.42 -12.22
C ARG A 324 13.00 17.63 -13.02
N SER A 325 12.27 18.05 -14.06
CA SER A 325 12.66 19.21 -14.87
C SER A 325 12.66 20.54 -14.10
N ARG A 326 11.85 20.62 -13.03
CA ARG A 326 11.80 21.76 -12.10
C ARG A 326 12.77 21.63 -10.92
N GLY A 327 13.64 20.60 -10.93
CA GLY A 327 14.67 20.39 -9.92
C GLY A 327 14.21 19.76 -8.60
N PHE A 328 13.00 19.19 -8.56
CA PHE A 328 12.54 18.47 -7.37
C PHE A 328 13.22 17.11 -7.23
N ASN A 329 13.58 16.79 -5.98
CA ASN A 329 14.05 15.46 -5.63
C ASN A 329 12.83 14.54 -5.41
N ILE A 330 12.66 13.56 -6.29
CA ILE A 330 11.62 12.53 -6.17
C ILE A 330 12.21 11.14 -5.93
N GLY A 331 13.48 11.06 -5.55
CA GLY A 331 14.18 9.79 -5.38
C GLY A 331 14.27 9.00 -6.69
N THR A 332 14.39 7.69 -6.54
CA THR A 332 14.48 6.71 -7.64
C THR A 332 13.16 5.95 -7.83
N THR A 333 12.03 6.67 -7.84
CA THR A 333 10.73 6.02 -8.07
C THR A 333 10.61 5.50 -9.50
N GLU A 334 10.07 4.31 -9.63
CA GLU A 334 9.83 3.59 -10.89
C GLU A 334 8.38 3.11 -10.99
N SER A 335 7.51 3.63 -10.14
CA SER A 335 6.10 3.23 -10.01
C SER A 335 5.19 4.46 -9.98
N PRO A 336 3.86 4.30 -9.96
CA PRO A 336 2.94 5.42 -9.82
C PRO A 336 3.07 6.22 -8.51
N VAL A 337 3.67 5.63 -7.47
CA VAL A 337 3.94 6.37 -6.22
C VAL A 337 5.05 7.38 -6.44
N THR A 338 4.75 8.65 -6.25
CA THR A 338 5.67 9.75 -6.51
C THR A 338 5.97 10.53 -5.24
N PRO A 339 7.08 10.24 -4.53
CA PRO A 339 7.52 11.02 -3.39
C PRO A 339 8.20 12.32 -3.86
N VAL A 340 7.94 13.43 -3.19
CA VAL A 340 8.65 14.69 -3.39
C VAL A 340 9.32 15.10 -2.09
N PHE A 341 10.63 15.10 -2.06
CA PHE A 341 11.41 15.41 -0.88
C PHE A 341 11.75 16.89 -0.82
N LEU A 342 11.35 17.53 0.28
CA LEU A 342 11.67 18.92 0.61
C LEU A 342 12.46 18.97 1.90
N HIS A 343 13.17 20.06 2.11
CA HIS A 343 13.91 20.31 3.35
C HIS A 343 13.24 21.46 4.13
N SER A 344 13.11 21.28 5.46
CA SER A 344 12.60 22.28 6.38
C SER A 344 13.63 22.55 7.47
N GLU A 345 14.04 23.82 7.61
CA GLU A 345 14.90 24.28 8.70
C GLU A 345 14.09 24.65 9.95
N GLY A 346 12.86 25.14 9.77
CA GLY A 346 11.97 25.62 10.83
C GLY A 346 11.15 24.53 11.54
N GLY A 347 11.32 23.26 11.14
CA GLY A 347 10.67 22.11 11.78
C GLY A 347 9.14 22.10 11.64
N VAL A 348 8.45 21.56 12.65
CA VAL A 348 6.99 21.37 12.62
C VAL A 348 6.19 22.65 12.33
N PRO A 349 6.49 23.83 12.93
CA PRO A 349 5.73 25.04 12.64
C PRO A 349 5.84 25.48 11.16
N GLU A 350 7.01 25.38 10.56
CA GLU A 350 7.23 25.70 9.14
C GLU A 350 6.44 24.74 8.24
N VAL A 351 6.52 23.43 8.52
CA VAL A 351 5.78 22.40 7.78
C VAL A 351 4.28 22.64 7.89
N THR A 352 3.79 23.00 9.07
CA THR A 352 2.37 23.28 9.30
C THR A 352 1.87 24.43 8.42
N ARG A 353 2.60 25.54 8.41
CA ARG A 353 2.26 26.70 7.57
C ARG A 353 2.33 26.39 6.07
N MET A 354 3.38 25.67 5.66
CA MET A 354 3.52 25.21 4.28
C MET A 354 2.34 24.36 3.82
N VAL A 355 1.94 23.37 4.63
CA VAL A 355 0.83 22.46 4.30
C VAL A 355 -0.49 23.22 4.25
N ARG A 356 -0.68 24.16 5.16
CA ARG A 356 -1.85 25.02 5.17
C ARG A 356 -1.95 25.84 3.88
N ASP A 357 -0.87 26.48 3.47
CA ASP A 357 -0.78 27.25 2.23
C ASP A 357 -1.06 26.38 0.99
N LEU A 358 -0.48 25.18 0.96
CA LEU A 358 -0.70 24.20 -0.13
C LEU A 358 -2.19 23.83 -0.27
N ARG A 359 -2.85 23.55 0.84
CA ARG A 359 -4.25 23.10 0.84
C ARG A 359 -5.25 24.24 0.69
N GLU A 360 -5.05 25.34 1.43
CA GLU A 360 -6.04 26.44 1.49
C GLU A 360 -5.92 27.44 0.36
N ASN A 361 -4.68 27.82 0.00
CA ASN A 361 -4.44 28.86 -1.00
C ASN A 361 -4.12 28.28 -2.38
N MET A 362 -3.41 27.15 -2.44
CA MET A 362 -3.07 26.49 -3.71
C MET A 362 -4.05 25.38 -4.08
N GLY A 363 -4.98 25.00 -3.20
CA GLY A 363 -5.99 23.98 -3.49
C GLY A 363 -5.45 22.59 -3.83
N VAL A 364 -4.26 22.23 -3.32
CA VAL A 364 -3.64 20.93 -3.58
C VAL A 364 -3.60 20.10 -2.30
N PHE A 365 -4.14 18.91 -2.35
CA PHE A 365 -4.16 17.96 -1.23
C PHE A 365 -3.33 16.71 -1.58
N CYS A 366 -2.28 16.46 -0.81
CA CYS A 366 -1.49 15.24 -0.86
C CYS A 366 -1.17 14.75 0.55
N SER A 367 -0.70 13.50 0.65
CA SER A 367 -0.21 12.96 1.93
C SER A 367 1.13 13.59 2.28
N ILE A 368 1.29 13.94 3.55
CA ILE A 368 2.51 14.57 4.05
C ILE A 368 3.13 13.67 5.09
N VAL A 369 4.39 13.40 4.91
CA VAL A 369 5.15 12.49 5.76
C VAL A 369 6.33 13.24 6.35
N VAL A 370 6.47 13.14 7.66
CA VAL A 370 7.53 13.77 8.45
C VAL A 370 8.20 12.75 9.35
N TYR A 371 9.20 13.19 10.12
CA TYR A 371 9.81 12.35 11.14
C TYR A 371 8.73 11.73 12.07
N PRO A 372 8.82 10.43 12.46
CA PRO A 372 10.00 9.54 12.31
C PRO A 372 10.03 8.71 11.02
N VAL A 373 9.07 8.86 10.11
CA VAL A 373 9.00 8.06 8.87
C VAL A 373 10.07 8.48 7.86
N VAL A 374 10.38 9.78 7.83
CA VAL A 374 11.54 10.32 7.09
C VAL A 374 12.52 10.96 8.07
N PRO A 375 13.80 11.18 7.71
CA PRO A 375 14.77 11.82 8.57
C PRO A 375 14.32 13.21 9.09
N LYS A 376 14.84 13.62 10.26
CA LYS A 376 14.59 14.97 10.79
C LYS A 376 15.02 16.05 9.78
N GLY A 377 14.19 17.08 9.62
CA GLY A 377 14.42 18.16 8.66
C GLY A 377 13.99 17.82 7.23
N GLN A 378 13.61 16.60 6.97
CA GLN A 378 13.03 16.20 5.67
C GLN A 378 11.51 16.15 5.75
N ILE A 379 10.85 16.60 4.69
CA ILE A 379 9.42 16.47 4.45
C ILE A 379 9.27 15.64 3.19
N MET A 380 8.33 14.71 3.17
CA MET A 380 7.96 14.03 1.95
C MET A 380 6.49 14.30 1.63
N LEU A 381 6.24 14.90 0.48
CA LEU A 381 4.92 15.00 -0.11
C LEU A 381 4.72 13.77 -0.99
N ARG A 382 3.75 12.92 -0.63
CA ARG A 382 3.48 11.70 -1.39
C ARG A 382 2.32 11.95 -2.35
N ILE A 383 2.63 11.92 -3.64
CA ILE A 383 1.72 12.17 -4.75
C ILE A 383 1.33 10.84 -5.37
N ILE A 384 0.04 10.65 -5.60
CA ILE A 384 -0.52 9.47 -6.26
C ILE A 384 -1.29 9.92 -7.51
N PRO A 385 -0.66 9.98 -8.68
CA PRO A 385 -1.38 10.15 -9.93
C PRO A 385 -2.33 8.98 -10.15
N THR A 386 -3.48 9.27 -10.77
CA THR A 386 -4.49 8.28 -11.12
C THR A 386 -4.91 8.45 -12.57
N ALA A 387 -5.54 7.44 -13.15
CA ALA A 387 -6.12 7.53 -14.50
C ALA A 387 -7.25 8.58 -14.62
N ALA A 388 -7.83 9.00 -13.49
CA ALA A 388 -8.89 10.00 -13.45
C ALA A 388 -8.37 11.46 -13.47
N HIS A 389 -7.08 11.69 -13.22
CA HIS A 389 -6.48 13.02 -13.35
C HIS A 389 -6.28 13.39 -14.83
N THR A 390 -6.15 14.69 -15.06
CA THR A 390 -5.84 15.26 -16.38
C THR A 390 -4.41 15.81 -16.40
N LEU A 391 -3.88 16.06 -17.60
CA LEU A 391 -2.58 16.73 -17.77
C LEU A 391 -2.62 18.17 -17.25
N ASP A 392 -3.78 18.84 -17.31
CA ASP A 392 -3.97 20.18 -16.72
C ASP A 392 -3.88 20.13 -15.20
N ASP A 393 -4.40 19.07 -14.55
CA ASP A 393 -4.24 18.85 -13.12
C ASP A 393 -2.77 18.67 -12.72
N VAL A 394 -2.03 17.95 -13.56
CA VAL A 394 -0.58 17.76 -13.38
C VAL A 394 0.14 19.10 -13.46
N GLU A 395 -0.08 19.89 -14.54
CA GLU A 395 0.61 21.17 -14.73
C GLU A 395 0.24 22.17 -13.62
N TYR A 396 -1.02 22.22 -13.21
CA TYR A 396 -1.47 23.04 -12.07
C TYR A 396 -0.67 22.68 -10.79
N THR A 397 -0.54 21.40 -10.49
CA THR A 397 0.18 20.93 -9.29
C THR A 397 1.68 21.22 -9.36
N LEU A 398 2.29 21.06 -10.53
CA LEU A 398 3.69 21.39 -10.75
C LEU A 398 3.96 22.88 -10.51
N ASN A 399 3.08 23.77 -10.94
CA ASN A 399 3.17 25.22 -10.69
C ASN A 399 2.98 25.56 -9.22
N ALA A 400 2.01 24.91 -8.55
CA ALA A 400 1.81 25.07 -7.09
C ALA A 400 3.06 24.65 -6.31
N PHE A 401 3.69 23.53 -6.68
CA PHE A 401 4.91 23.04 -6.02
C PHE A 401 6.13 23.95 -6.28
N THR A 402 6.23 24.50 -7.47
CA THR A 402 7.27 25.51 -7.77
C THR A 402 7.13 26.72 -6.84
N THR A 403 5.91 27.27 -6.73
CA THR A 403 5.62 28.37 -5.81
C THR A 403 5.91 27.99 -4.35
N LEU A 404 5.54 26.79 -3.94
CA LEU A 404 5.77 26.28 -2.59
C LEU A 404 7.29 26.21 -2.28
N ALA A 405 8.08 25.68 -3.20
CA ALA A 405 9.52 25.56 -3.06
C ALA A 405 10.22 26.93 -3.00
N GLU A 406 9.76 27.89 -3.80
CA GLU A 406 10.26 29.28 -3.75
C GLU A 406 9.95 29.95 -2.40
N LYS A 407 8.72 29.78 -1.88
CA LYS A 407 8.33 30.27 -0.55
C LYS A 407 9.16 29.65 0.58
N LEU A 408 9.44 28.33 0.50
CA LEU A 408 10.32 27.63 1.46
C LEU A 408 11.75 28.22 1.40
N LYS A 409 12.32 28.33 0.20
CA LYS A 409 13.67 28.89 -0.02
C LYS A 409 13.78 30.32 0.52
N ASN A 410 12.74 31.13 0.34
CA ASN A 410 12.68 32.50 0.81
C ASN A 410 12.25 32.63 2.29
N ARG A 411 12.15 31.51 3.03
CA ARG A 411 11.80 31.43 4.45
C ARG A 411 10.45 32.07 4.81
N VAL A 412 9.51 32.17 3.87
CA VAL A 412 8.17 32.76 4.07
C VAL A 412 7.44 32.07 5.21
N TYR A 413 7.60 30.76 5.35
CA TYR A 413 6.94 29.98 6.39
C TYR A 413 7.64 30.02 7.77
N GLN A 414 8.74 30.76 7.90
CA GLN A 414 9.45 30.95 9.18
C GLN A 414 9.10 32.29 9.88
N SER A 415 8.44 33.23 9.17
CA SER A 415 8.09 34.54 9.75
C SER A 415 6.95 34.44 10.74
N ASP A 416 7.07 35.21 11.86
CA ASP A 416 6.05 35.27 12.93
C ASP A 416 4.75 36.00 12.53
N GLU A 417 4.74 36.72 11.41
CA GLU A 417 3.57 37.50 10.95
C GLU A 417 2.33 36.63 10.58
N VAL A 418 2.54 35.30 10.38
CA VAL A 418 1.47 34.34 10.08
C VAL A 418 0.82 33.78 11.38
N ASN A 419 1.31 34.17 12.56
CA ASN A 419 0.90 33.58 13.83
C ASN A 419 -0.44 34.11 14.41
N GLN A 420 -1.08 35.12 13.84
CA GLN A 420 -2.25 35.76 14.48
C GLN A 420 -3.62 35.13 14.15
N GLU A 421 -3.72 34.23 13.17
CA GLU A 421 -5.01 33.62 12.80
C GLU A 421 -5.22 32.17 13.22
N VAL A 422 -4.31 31.59 14.01
CA VAL A 422 -4.31 30.14 14.32
C VAL A 422 -4.83 29.85 15.75
N VAL A 423 -5.33 30.83 16.49
CA VAL A 423 -5.72 30.70 17.92
C VAL A 423 -7.21 31.01 18.17
N GLU A 424 -8.09 30.78 17.21
CA GLU A 424 -9.54 30.70 17.55
C GLU A 424 -10.17 29.42 16.98
#